data_113ab278356481b1e6a8a4470be0f35b
#
_entry.id   113ab278356481b1e6a8a4470be0f35b
#
_cell.length_a   1.000
_cell.length_b   1.000
_cell.length_c   1.000
_cell.angle_alpha   90.00
_cell.angle_beta   90.00
_cell.angle_gamma   90.00
#
_symmetry.space_group_name_H-M   'P 1'
#
loop_
_entity.id
_entity.type
_entity.pdbx_description
1 polymer ?
#
loop_
_entity_poly.entity_id
_entity_poly.type
_entity_poly.pdbx_seq_one_letter_code
_entity_poly.pdbx_strand_id
1 'polypeptide(L)'
;MHSETLRCGLLGRTLGHSYSPAIHAQLAGYSYLLYEKEPEELEGFLRSGKFDGLNVTIPYKKTVIPYCAELSDTARAIGAVNTIVRRPDGTLWGGNTDAYGFSMLVQSSGAEVRGKKALVFGSGGASATAQYVLQQMGAREVVVISRHGEDNYENLGRHTDAEIAVNTTPVGMYPNTGLSPVDLSRFPALEAALDVVYNPARTEFLLQAERLGLKRANGLLMLTAQAKKSCEAFLGAPIADERIAAITKSLAAQMQNVVLIGMPGSGKTTIGTRLAAQLGRTFLDADTVLEQKAGMNIPEIFRLEGEDGFRQRETAVLAELGKRSGLVIAMGGGCVTRPENYPLLHQNGTIFCLTRDLSRLPISGRPVSQALGAEELYRRRKPLYEKFADAMIDNDRTVEDAVRQILEVLG
;
A
#
# COMPACT_ATOMS: atom_id res chain seq x y z
N MET A 1 -18.83 7.33 39.14
CA MET A 1 -19.25 6.42 38.06
C MET A 1 -17.97 6.03 37.31
N HIS A 2 -17.48 4.77 37.41
CA HIS A 2 -16.44 4.30 36.57
C HIS A 2 -17.02 4.25 35.15
N SER A 3 -16.57 5.13 34.27
CA SER A 3 -16.84 5.02 32.84
C SER A 3 -16.14 3.73 32.38
N GLU A 4 -16.88 2.64 32.25
CA GLU A 4 -16.34 1.44 31.62
C GLU A 4 -15.87 1.83 30.21
N THR A 5 -14.60 1.61 29.94
CA THR A 5 -14.02 1.89 28.64
C THR A 5 -14.65 0.93 27.62
N LEU A 6 -15.24 1.45 26.53
CA LEU A 6 -15.84 0.64 25.48
C LEU A 6 -14.84 -0.43 25.00
N ARG A 7 -15.35 -1.64 24.79
CA ARG A 7 -14.62 -2.80 24.28
C ARG A 7 -14.92 -2.97 22.80
N CYS A 8 -14.07 -2.45 21.96
CA CYS A 8 -14.20 -2.55 20.52
C CYS A 8 -13.16 -3.51 19.93
N GLY A 9 -13.33 -3.87 18.67
CA GLY A 9 -12.33 -4.70 18.00
C GLY A 9 -12.66 -5.05 16.57
N LEU A 10 -11.73 -5.80 15.95
CA LEU A 10 -11.87 -6.35 14.61
C LEU A 10 -12.19 -7.84 14.71
N LEU A 11 -13.27 -8.27 14.08
CA LEU A 11 -13.67 -9.67 13.95
C LEU A 11 -13.32 -10.20 12.57
N GLY A 12 -12.56 -11.27 12.51
CA GLY A 12 -12.20 -11.99 11.29
C GLY A 12 -11.72 -13.39 11.57
N ARG A 13 -11.35 -14.13 10.54
CA ARG A 13 -10.80 -15.49 10.71
C ARG A 13 -9.29 -15.44 10.99
N THR A 14 -8.57 -14.60 10.26
CA THR A 14 -7.12 -14.39 10.39
C THR A 14 -6.82 -12.90 10.26
N LEU A 15 -6.17 -12.30 11.25
CA LEU A 15 -6.01 -10.84 11.37
C LEU A 15 -4.56 -10.36 11.51
N GLY A 16 -3.57 -11.26 11.40
CA GLY A 16 -2.16 -11.13 11.77
C GLY A 16 -1.41 -9.82 11.47
N HIS A 17 -1.84 -8.97 10.53
CA HIS A 17 -1.18 -7.71 10.16
C HIS A 17 -2.18 -6.57 9.92
N SER A 18 -3.17 -6.42 10.81
CA SER A 18 -4.17 -5.36 10.68
C SER A 18 -3.67 -4.02 11.23
N TYR A 19 -3.83 -2.96 10.45
CA TYR A 19 -3.60 -1.57 10.91
C TYR A 19 -4.76 -1.00 11.72
N SER A 20 -5.91 -1.71 11.81
CA SER A 20 -7.09 -1.22 12.53
C SER A 20 -6.80 -0.82 13.98
N PRO A 21 -6.05 -1.60 14.80
CA PRO A 21 -5.73 -1.18 16.16
C PRO A 21 -4.98 0.16 16.22
N ALA A 22 -3.99 0.36 15.35
CA ALA A 22 -3.19 1.59 15.31
C ALA A 22 -4.02 2.80 14.83
N ILE A 23 -5.00 2.59 13.96
CA ILE A 23 -5.93 3.64 13.51
C ILE A 23 -6.90 4.00 14.63
N HIS A 24 -7.55 3.02 15.24
CA HIS A 24 -8.53 3.24 16.30
C HIS A 24 -7.90 3.86 17.55
N ALA A 25 -6.66 3.53 17.90
CA ALA A 25 -5.92 4.17 18.98
C ALA A 25 -5.69 5.67 18.75
N GLN A 26 -5.61 6.11 17.49
CA GLN A 26 -5.52 7.53 17.13
C GLN A 26 -6.89 8.23 17.06
N LEU A 27 -7.99 7.48 16.96
CA LEU A 27 -9.34 8.03 16.85
C LEU A 27 -10.00 8.24 18.21
N ALA A 28 -9.84 7.30 19.15
CA ALA A 28 -10.50 7.37 20.46
C ALA A 28 -9.78 6.53 21.53
N GLY A 29 -10.12 6.77 22.81
CA GLY A 29 -9.49 6.15 23.98
C GLY A 29 -10.13 4.84 24.43
N TYR A 30 -10.84 4.10 23.58
CA TYR A 30 -11.39 2.79 23.94
C TYR A 30 -10.40 1.64 23.65
N SER A 31 -10.63 0.46 24.24
CA SER A 31 -9.84 -0.73 23.91
C SER A 31 -10.22 -1.27 22.53
N TYR A 32 -9.24 -1.60 21.71
CA TYR A 32 -9.49 -2.19 20.39
C TYR A 32 -8.68 -3.47 20.21
N LEU A 33 -9.36 -4.61 20.15
CA LEU A 33 -8.78 -5.94 20.15
C LEU A 33 -8.99 -6.64 18.80
N LEU A 34 -8.15 -7.65 18.53
CA LEU A 34 -8.32 -8.53 17.39
C LEU A 34 -9.04 -9.81 17.86
N TYR A 35 -10.19 -10.11 17.28
CA TYR A 35 -10.99 -11.29 17.57
C TYR A 35 -10.92 -12.26 16.39
N GLU A 36 -9.95 -13.16 16.42
CA GLU A 36 -9.87 -14.27 15.48
C GLU A 36 -10.84 -15.38 15.93
N LYS A 37 -11.75 -15.75 15.03
CA LYS A 37 -12.79 -16.74 15.30
C LYS A 37 -12.95 -17.69 14.12
N GLU A 38 -13.06 -18.97 14.42
CA GLU A 38 -13.53 -19.94 13.43
C GLU A 38 -15.06 -19.84 13.24
N PRO A 39 -15.61 -20.30 12.10
CA PRO A 39 -17.04 -20.17 11.81
C PRO A 39 -17.97 -20.72 12.91
N GLU A 40 -17.55 -21.81 13.55
CA GLU A 40 -18.30 -22.51 14.60
C GLU A 40 -18.39 -21.72 15.92
N GLU A 41 -17.42 -20.81 16.16
CA GLU A 41 -17.36 -19.98 17.34
C GLU A 41 -18.17 -18.68 17.20
N LEU A 42 -18.52 -18.30 15.95
CA LEU A 42 -19.04 -16.98 15.60
C LEU A 42 -20.33 -16.63 16.36
N GLU A 43 -21.31 -17.54 16.36
CA GLU A 43 -22.60 -17.32 17.05
C GLU A 43 -22.41 -17.13 18.54
N GLY A 44 -21.66 -18.02 19.18
CA GLY A 44 -21.36 -17.94 20.62
C GLY A 44 -20.65 -16.63 20.97
N PHE A 45 -19.71 -16.19 20.14
CA PHE A 45 -19.01 -14.93 20.35
C PHE A 45 -19.94 -13.72 20.18
N LEU A 46 -20.75 -13.66 19.14
CA LEU A 46 -21.67 -12.55 18.90
C LEU A 46 -22.74 -12.41 20.02
N ARG A 47 -23.17 -13.53 20.62
CA ARG A 47 -24.10 -13.55 21.75
C ARG A 47 -23.46 -13.29 23.12
N SER A 48 -22.14 -13.39 23.24
CA SER A 48 -21.43 -13.42 24.52
C SER A 48 -21.43 -12.10 25.31
N GLY A 49 -21.76 -10.96 24.68
CA GLY A 49 -21.70 -9.65 25.33
C GLY A 49 -20.26 -9.17 25.62
N LYS A 50 -19.24 -9.79 25.07
CA LYS A 50 -17.82 -9.46 25.34
C LYS A 50 -17.29 -8.24 24.57
N PHE A 51 -18.13 -7.57 23.79
CA PHE A 51 -17.81 -6.40 23.01
C PHE A 51 -18.98 -5.42 22.99
N ASP A 52 -18.68 -4.16 22.73
CA ASP A 52 -19.65 -3.06 22.57
C ASP A 52 -19.69 -2.60 21.11
N GLY A 53 -18.55 -2.69 20.38
CA GLY A 53 -18.44 -2.41 18.94
C GLY A 53 -17.48 -3.35 18.22
N LEU A 54 -17.83 -3.76 17.01
CA LEU A 54 -16.97 -4.58 16.16
C LEU A 54 -16.87 -4.02 14.74
N ASN A 55 -15.66 -3.94 14.22
CA ASN A 55 -15.46 -4.03 12.78
C ASN A 55 -15.47 -5.50 12.37
N VAL A 56 -16.00 -5.79 11.19
CA VAL A 56 -16.10 -7.16 10.65
C VAL A 56 -15.38 -7.22 9.31
N THR A 57 -14.47 -8.19 9.17
CA THR A 57 -13.77 -8.43 7.92
C THR A 57 -14.02 -9.84 7.39
N ILE A 58 -13.26 -10.22 6.37
CA ILE A 58 -13.35 -11.53 5.72
C ILE A 58 -13.16 -12.65 6.73
N PRO A 59 -14.00 -13.72 6.64
CA PRO A 59 -15.06 -13.97 5.66
C PRO A 59 -16.46 -13.55 6.13
N TYR A 60 -16.60 -12.85 7.25
CA TYR A 60 -17.82 -12.78 8.06
C TYR A 60 -18.80 -11.66 7.71
N LYS A 61 -18.46 -10.74 6.78
CA LYS A 61 -19.29 -9.56 6.45
C LYS A 61 -20.75 -9.89 6.05
N LYS A 62 -20.99 -11.06 5.44
CA LYS A 62 -22.34 -11.55 5.12
C LYS A 62 -22.89 -12.44 6.23
N THR A 63 -22.05 -13.25 6.83
CA THR A 63 -22.43 -14.24 7.84
C THR A 63 -22.99 -13.61 9.10
N VAL A 64 -22.59 -12.38 9.45
CA VAL A 64 -23.06 -11.69 10.65
C VAL A 64 -24.43 -11.03 10.49
N ILE A 65 -24.96 -10.90 9.27
CA ILE A 65 -26.26 -10.25 8.99
C ILE A 65 -27.41 -10.84 9.81
N PRO A 66 -27.61 -12.19 9.89
CA PRO A 66 -28.71 -12.76 10.65
C PRO A 66 -28.68 -12.48 12.15
N TYR A 67 -27.55 -12.07 12.69
CA TYR A 67 -27.40 -11.75 14.11
C TYR A 67 -27.70 -10.26 14.43
N CYS A 68 -27.87 -9.42 13.41
CA CYS A 68 -28.22 -8.01 13.58
C CYS A 68 -29.75 -7.84 13.59
N ALA A 69 -30.29 -7.30 14.67
CA ALA A 69 -31.72 -6.99 14.78
C ALA A 69 -32.15 -5.87 13.82
N GLU A 70 -31.21 -5.00 13.46
CA GLU A 70 -31.43 -3.92 12.51
C GLU A 70 -30.19 -3.70 11.65
N LEU A 71 -30.39 -3.31 10.40
CA LEU A 71 -29.34 -2.94 9.46
C LEU A 71 -29.51 -1.50 9.01
N SER A 72 -28.40 -0.80 8.84
CA SER A 72 -28.40 0.47 8.11
C SER A 72 -28.89 0.27 6.67
N ASP A 73 -29.44 1.32 6.05
CA ASP A 73 -29.88 1.24 4.64
C ASP A 73 -28.72 0.87 3.72
N THR A 74 -27.53 1.40 3.97
CA THR A 74 -26.31 1.05 3.23
C THR A 74 -25.93 -0.43 3.37
N ALA A 75 -25.95 -0.98 4.60
CA ALA A 75 -25.65 -2.39 4.82
C ALA A 75 -26.67 -3.31 4.15
N ARG A 76 -27.95 -2.90 4.17
CA ARG A 76 -29.05 -3.63 3.52
C ARG A 76 -28.90 -3.62 2.00
N ALA A 77 -28.60 -2.45 1.43
CA ALA A 77 -28.42 -2.29 -0.01
C ALA A 77 -27.19 -3.06 -0.55
N ILE A 78 -26.08 -3.04 0.18
CA ILE A 78 -24.83 -3.75 -0.19
C ILE A 78 -24.94 -5.27 0.09
N GLY A 79 -25.76 -5.68 1.07
CA GLY A 79 -25.82 -7.07 1.53
C GLY A 79 -24.57 -7.49 2.30
N ALA A 80 -23.93 -6.57 3.02
CA ALA A 80 -22.73 -6.84 3.82
C ALA A 80 -22.63 -5.88 5.00
N VAL A 81 -22.20 -6.38 6.16
CA VAL A 81 -21.96 -5.65 7.39
C VAL A 81 -20.46 -5.65 7.70
N ASN A 82 -19.87 -4.47 7.87
CA ASN A 82 -18.48 -4.34 8.33
C ASN A 82 -18.37 -3.65 9.71
N THR A 83 -19.51 -3.20 10.27
CA THR A 83 -19.56 -2.50 11.56
C THR A 83 -20.76 -3.00 12.34
N ILE A 84 -20.55 -3.46 13.58
CA ILE A 84 -21.59 -3.89 14.50
C ILE A 84 -21.50 -3.03 15.76
N VAL A 85 -22.66 -2.56 16.24
CA VAL A 85 -22.78 -1.86 17.52
C VAL A 85 -23.76 -2.63 18.38
N ARG A 86 -23.38 -2.91 19.63
CA ARG A 86 -24.29 -3.47 20.64
C ARG A 86 -25.09 -2.35 21.28
N ARG A 87 -26.41 -2.48 21.25
CA ARG A 87 -27.33 -1.53 21.86
C ARG A 87 -27.49 -1.79 23.36
N PRO A 88 -28.01 -0.83 24.13
CA PRO A 88 -28.25 -1.02 25.58
C PRO A 88 -29.18 -2.19 25.90
N ASP A 89 -30.11 -2.54 25.02
CA ASP A 89 -31.01 -3.69 25.15
C ASP A 89 -30.35 -5.04 24.80
N GLY A 90 -29.07 -5.03 24.44
CA GLY A 90 -28.30 -6.21 24.06
C GLY A 90 -28.43 -6.61 22.59
N THR A 91 -29.32 -6.00 21.81
CA THR A 91 -29.45 -6.24 20.38
C THR A 91 -28.25 -5.69 19.59
N LEU A 92 -28.02 -6.22 18.39
CA LEU A 92 -26.96 -5.78 17.51
C LEU A 92 -27.51 -4.94 16.36
N TRP A 93 -26.92 -3.78 16.13
CA TRP A 93 -27.10 -3.00 14.91
C TRP A 93 -25.94 -3.26 13.95
N GLY A 94 -26.25 -3.44 12.65
CA GLY A 94 -25.27 -3.68 11.60
C GLY A 94 -25.19 -2.56 10.59
N GLY A 95 -24.00 -2.02 10.38
CA GLY A 95 -23.71 -0.97 9.40
C GLY A 95 -22.66 -1.38 8.37
N ASN A 96 -22.53 -0.56 7.32
CA ASN A 96 -21.46 -0.68 6.34
C ASN A 96 -20.75 0.67 6.15
N THR A 97 -19.58 0.80 6.77
CA THR A 97 -18.73 2.00 6.69
C THR A 97 -17.73 1.95 5.54
N ASP A 98 -17.55 0.78 4.89
CA ASP A 98 -16.72 0.65 3.69
C ASP A 98 -17.23 1.55 2.55
N ALA A 99 -18.55 1.75 2.46
CA ALA A 99 -19.13 2.64 1.46
C ALA A 99 -18.65 4.09 1.62
N TYR A 100 -18.61 4.59 2.86
CA TYR A 100 -18.04 5.91 3.14
C TYR A 100 -16.55 5.94 2.80
N GLY A 101 -15.80 4.94 3.23
CA GLY A 101 -14.37 4.82 2.92
C GLY A 101 -14.10 4.81 1.41
N PHE A 102 -14.84 4.02 0.65
CA PHE A 102 -14.68 3.95 -0.81
C PHE A 102 -15.11 5.25 -1.50
N SER A 103 -16.13 5.95 -1.03
CA SER A 103 -16.49 7.26 -1.56
C SER A 103 -15.37 8.30 -1.39
N MET A 104 -14.69 8.28 -0.23
CA MET A 104 -13.53 9.14 0.03
C MET A 104 -12.34 8.78 -0.87
N LEU A 105 -12.11 7.49 -1.15
CA LEU A 105 -11.08 7.04 -2.09
C LEU A 105 -11.36 7.59 -3.50
N VAL A 106 -12.59 7.45 -4.01
CA VAL A 106 -12.98 7.99 -5.33
C VAL A 106 -12.76 9.49 -5.39
N GLN A 107 -13.26 10.23 -4.40
CA GLN A 107 -13.12 11.70 -4.33
C GLN A 107 -11.65 12.14 -4.32
N SER A 108 -10.81 11.46 -3.53
CA SER A 108 -9.38 11.79 -3.42
C SER A 108 -8.59 11.57 -4.72
N SER A 109 -9.05 10.67 -5.57
CA SER A 109 -8.43 10.42 -6.89
C SER A 109 -8.68 11.53 -7.89
N GLY A 110 -9.71 12.37 -7.67
CA GLY A 110 -10.20 13.35 -8.63
C GLY A 110 -10.93 12.73 -9.82
N ALA A 111 -11.31 11.44 -9.73
CA ALA A 111 -12.08 10.78 -10.79
C ALA A 111 -13.52 11.32 -10.85
N GLU A 112 -13.99 11.68 -12.05
CA GLU A 112 -15.39 11.98 -12.31
C GLU A 112 -16.14 10.67 -12.62
N VAL A 113 -17.15 10.35 -11.81
CA VAL A 113 -17.90 9.09 -11.94
C VAL A 113 -19.20 9.28 -12.74
N ARG A 114 -19.83 10.44 -12.60
CA ARG A 114 -21.15 10.70 -13.20
C ARG A 114 -21.12 10.52 -14.73
N GLY A 115 -22.01 9.67 -15.23
CA GLY A 115 -22.15 9.39 -16.65
C GLY A 115 -21.06 8.47 -17.23
N LYS A 116 -20.12 7.97 -16.41
CA LYS A 116 -19.00 7.13 -16.84
C LYS A 116 -19.31 5.64 -16.70
N LYS A 117 -18.63 4.84 -17.53
CA LYS A 117 -18.61 3.38 -17.41
C LYS A 117 -17.44 2.93 -16.54
N ALA A 118 -17.74 2.14 -15.52
CA ALA A 118 -16.75 1.64 -14.56
C ALA A 118 -16.65 0.11 -14.62
N LEU A 119 -15.43 -0.42 -14.67
CA LEU A 119 -15.13 -1.84 -14.49
C LEU A 119 -14.68 -2.09 -13.04
N VAL A 120 -15.31 -3.05 -12.38
CA VAL A 120 -14.97 -3.49 -11.03
C VAL A 120 -14.42 -4.91 -11.10
N PHE A 121 -13.12 -5.06 -10.91
CA PHE A 121 -12.46 -6.37 -10.89
C PHE A 121 -12.64 -7.03 -9.54
N GLY A 122 -13.27 -8.22 -9.53
CA GLY A 122 -13.61 -8.99 -8.34
C GLY A 122 -15.11 -9.03 -8.03
N SER A 123 -15.55 -10.03 -7.26
CA SER A 123 -16.95 -10.27 -6.91
C SER A 123 -17.21 -10.42 -5.41
N GLY A 124 -16.27 -9.97 -4.56
CA GLY A 124 -16.36 -10.05 -3.10
C GLY A 124 -17.11 -8.87 -2.46
N GLY A 125 -17.03 -8.76 -1.13
CA GLY A 125 -17.67 -7.69 -0.37
C GLY A 125 -17.20 -6.27 -0.77
N ALA A 126 -15.90 -6.10 -1.07
CA ALA A 126 -15.37 -4.82 -1.56
C ALA A 126 -15.94 -4.45 -2.94
N SER A 127 -16.15 -5.46 -3.81
CA SER A 127 -16.79 -5.25 -5.11
C SER A 127 -18.24 -4.78 -4.96
N ALA A 128 -19.03 -5.41 -4.08
CA ALA A 128 -20.41 -4.97 -3.81
C ALA A 128 -20.45 -3.53 -3.27
N THR A 129 -19.51 -3.16 -2.41
CA THR A 129 -19.36 -1.79 -1.92
C THR A 129 -19.02 -0.80 -3.06
N ALA A 130 -18.05 -1.15 -3.90
CA ALA A 130 -17.65 -0.32 -5.03
C ALA A 130 -18.81 -0.11 -6.02
N GLN A 131 -19.53 -1.18 -6.38
CA GLN A 131 -20.73 -1.10 -7.24
C GLN A 131 -21.77 -0.14 -6.67
N TYR A 132 -22.13 -0.32 -5.40
CA TYR A 132 -23.10 0.53 -4.73
C TYR A 132 -22.68 2.00 -4.79
N VAL A 133 -21.46 2.32 -4.40
CA VAL A 133 -20.98 3.72 -4.34
C VAL A 133 -20.88 4.33 -5.74
N LEU A 134 -20.37 3.61 -6.73
CA LEU A 134 -20.27 4.12 -8.10
C LEU A 134 -21.66 4.41 -8.69
N GLN A 135 -22.65 3.55 -8.42
CA GLN A 135 -24.05 3.79 -8.80
C GLN A 135 -24.62 5.03 -8.11
N GLN A 136 -24.41 5.18 -6.80
CA GLN A 136 -24.84 6.38 -6.05
C GLN A 136 -24.18 7.66 -6.55
N MET A 137 -22.94 7.60 -7.05
CA MET A 137 -22.24 8.72 -7.68
C MET A 137 -22.69 9.00 -9.12
N GLY A 138 -23.62 8.20 -9.66
CA GLY A 138 -24.21 8.39 -10.96
C GLY A 138 -23.40 7.83 -12.13
N ALA A 139 -22.65 6.74 -11.91
CA ALA A 139 -22.07 5.99 -13.01
C ALA A 139 -23.15 5.58 -14.04
N ARG A 140 -22.83 5.70 -15.34
CA ARG A 140 -23.73 5.26 -16.42
C ARG A 140 -23.91 3.75 -16.43
N GLU A 141 -22.82 3.05 -16.17
CA GLU A 141 -22.75 1.59 -16.18
C GLU A 141 -21.67 1.12 -15.21
N VAL A 142 -21.95 0.08 -14.44
CA VAL A 142 -20.96 -0.58 -13.56
C VAL A 142 -20.93 -2.06 -13.90
N VAL A 143 -19.82 -2.51 -14.49
CA VAL A 143 -19.63 -3.89 -14.93
C VAL A 143 -18.69 -4.58 -13.96
N VAL A 144 -19.09 -5.77 -13.47
CA VAL A 144 -18.27 -6.60 -12.60
C VAL A 144 -17.53 -7.65 -13.40
N ILE A 145 -16.22 -7.58 -13.37
CA ILE A 145 -15.34 -8.58 -14.00
C ILE A 145 -14.93 -9.60 -12.96
N SER A 146 -15.35 -10.85 -13.16
CA SER A 146 -15.00 -11.95 -12.26
C SER A 146 -14.66 -13.23 -13.02
N ARG A 147 -14.06 -14.21 -12.34
CA ARG A 147 -13.63 -15.47 -12.96
C ARG A 147 -14.79 -16.33 -13.50
N HIS A 148 -15.97 -16.17 -12.92
CA HIS A 148 -17.16 -17.00 -13.19
C HIS A 148 -18.40 -16.16 -13.51
N GLY A 149 -18.23 -14.84 -13.79
CA GLY A 149 -19.32 -13.95 -14.17
C GLY A 149 -19.63 -14.04 -15.66
N GLU A 150 -20.73 -13.43 -16.06
CA GLU A 150 -21.07 -13.19 -17.47
C GLU A 150 -19.97 -12.35 -18.15
N ASP A 151 -19.56 -11.27 -17.45
CA ASP A 151 -18.39 -10.50 -17.80
C ASP A 151 -17.17 -11.00 -17.02
N ASN A 152 -16.17 -11.44 -17.75
CA ASN A 152 -15.01 -12.11 -17.21
C ASN A 152 -13.70 -11.72 -17.94
N TYR A 153 -12.59 -12.27 -17.52
CA TYR A 153 -11.28 -11.93 -18.06
C TYR A 153 -11.06 -12.34 -19.53
N GLU A 154 -11.89 -13.23 -20.07
CA GLU A 154 -11.80 -13.71 -21.47
C GLU A 154 -12.51 -12.76 -22.44
N ASN A 155 -13.56 -12.05 -21.98
CA ASN A 155 -14.40 -11.20 -22.81
C ASN A 155 -14.23 -9.68 -22.56
N LEU A 156 -13.14 -9.26 -21.93
CA LEU A 156 -12.83 -7.85 -21.65
C LEU A 156 -12.90 -6.91 -22.87
N GLY A 157 -12.73 -7.47 -24.08
CA GLY A 157 -12.87 -6.71 -25.34
C GLY A 157 -14.23 -6.05 -25.55
N ARG A 158 -15.27 -6.49 -24.81
CA ARG A 158 -16.61 -5.88 -24.84
C ARG A 158 -16.66 -4.51 -24.14
N HIS A 159 -15.65 -4.18 -23.35
CA HIS A 159 -15.66 -3.05 -22.45
C HIS A 159 -14.48 -2.09 -22.67
N THR A 160 -13.95 -2.02 -23.90
CA THR A 160 -12.84 -1.12 -24.25
C THR A 160 -13.21 0.37 -24.12
N ASP A 161 -14.48 0.67 -24.01
CA ASP A 161 -15.06 2.00 -23.74
C ASP A 161 -15.13 2.38 -22.26
N ALA A 162 -14.61 1.54 -21.37
CA ALA A 162 -14.60 1.81 -19.94
C ALA A 162 -13.67 2.99 -19.60
N GLU A 163 -14.15 3.86 -18.72
CA GLU A 163 -13.48 5.11 -18.34
C GLU A 163 -12.90 5.04 -16.93
N ILE A 164 -13.39 4.12 -16.08
CA ILE A 164 -12.90 3.89 -14.72
C ILE A 164 -12.62 2.41 -14.52
N ALA A 165 -11.48 2.09 -13.92
CA ALA A 165 -11.13 0.73 -13.51
C ALA A 165 -10.93 0.67 -11.99
N VAL A 166 -11.54 -0.32 -11.32
CA VAL A 166 -11.45 -0.49 -9.86
C VAL A 166 -10.99 -1.91 -9.55
N ASN A 167 -9.81 -2.05 -8.94
CA ASN A 167 -9.38 -3.33 -8.39
C ASN A 167 -9.98 -3.54 -7.00
N THR A 168 -10.82 -4.54 -6.84
CA THR A 168 -11.36 -5.00 -5.55
C THR A 168 -10.91 -6.42 -5.21
N THR A 169 -9.94 -6.95 -5.97
CA THR A 169 -9.32 -8.27 -5.75
C THR A 169 -8.09 -8.14 -4.84
N PRO A 170 -7.60 -9.25 -4.26
CA PRO A 170 -6.30 -9.26 -3.56
C PRO A 170 -5.10 -9.34 -4.51
N VAL A 171 -5.28 -9.29 -5.84
CA VAL A 171 -4.18 -9.37 -6.81
C VAL A 171 -3.28 -8.16 -6.67
N GLY A 172 -1.98 -8.41 -6.54
CA GLY A 172 -0.98 -7.36 -6.33
C GLY A 172 -0.76 -6.96 -4.86
N MET A 173 -1.56 -7.48 -3.93
CA MET A 173 -1.40 -7.24 -2.49
C MET A 173 -0.19 -8.01 -1.93
N TYR A 174 0.51 -7.41 -0.95
CA TYR A 174 1.54 -8.10 -0.18
C TYR A 174 1.03 -9.43 0.41
N PRO A 175 1.81 -10.52 0.38
CA PRO A 175 3.19 -10.63 -0.08
C PRO A 175 3.36 -10.88 -1.61
N ASN A 176 2.27 -11.04 -2.36
CA ASN A 176 2.26 -11.39 -3.78
C ASN A 176 2.19 -10.13 -4.67
N THR A 177 3.17 -9.22 -4.52
CA THR A 177 3.25 -7.97 -5.27
C THR A 177 3.70 -8.19 -6.71
N GLY A 178 3.61 -7.13 -7.54
CA GLY A 178 4.04 -7.17 -8.94
C GLY A 178 3.03 -7.81 -9.90
N LEU A 179 1.83 -8.12 -9.43
CA LEU A 179 0.73 -8.64 -10.24
C LEU A 179 -0.37 -7.60 -10.40
N SER A 180 -1.03 -7.63 -11.54
CA SER A 180 -2.22 -6.82 -11.84
C SER A 180 -3.36 -7.74 -12.27
N PRO A 181 -4.63 -7.43 -11.91
CA PRO A 181 -5.76 -8.19 -12.40
C PRO A 181 -5.96 -8.06 -13.91
N VAL A 182 -5.47 -6.99 -14.52
CA VAL A 182 -5.65 -6.69 -15.93
C VAL A 182 -4.52 -5.81 -16.46
N ASP A 183 -4.29 -5.85 -17.75
CA ASP A 183 -3.49 -4.85 -18.48
C ASP A 183 -4.38 -3.65 -18.82
N LEU A 184 -4.11 -2.49 -18.19
CA LEU A 184 -4.90 -1.26 -18.37
C LEU A 184 -4.75 -0.66 -19.76
N SER A 185 -3.70 -0.96 -20.51
CA SER A 185 -3.51 -0.48 -21.87
C SER A 185 -4.57 -0.99 -22.87
N ARG A 186 -5.32 -2.02 -22.49
CA ARG A 186 -6.44 -2.55 -23.26
C ARG A 186 -7.67 -1.63 -23.31
N PHE A 187 -7.71 -0.59 -22.46
CA PHE A 187 -8.85 0.30 -22.30
C PHE A 187 -8.44 1.74 -22.63
N PRO A 188 -8.47 2.13 -23.90
CA PRO A 188 -7.96 3.44 -24.34
C PRO A 188 -8.80 4.64 -23.83
N ALA A 189 -10.01 4.40 -23.35
CA ALA A 189 -10.88 5.42 -22.79
C ALA A 189 -10.68 5.66 -21.29
N LEU A 190 -9.80 4.89 -20.61
CA LEU A 190 -9.59 5.04 -19.17
C LEU A 190 -9.07 6.42 -18.80
N GLU A 191 -9.70 6.98 -17.77
CA GLU A 191 -9.32 8.23 -17.11
C GLU A 191 -8.82 8.01 -15.68
N ALA A 192 -9.28 6.93 -15.03
CA ALA A 192 -8.95 6.65 -13.65
C ALA A 192 -8.80 5.15 -13.34
N ALA A 193 -7.88 4.84 -12.43
CA ALA A 193 -7.69 3.50 -11.86
C ALA A 193 -7.63 3.59 -10.32
N LEU A 194 -8.51 2.85 -9.65
CA LEU A 194 -8.66 2.85 -8.20
C LEU A 194 -8.37 1.45 -7.66
N ASP A 195 -7.63 1.36 -6.57
CA ASP A 195 -7.29 0.09 -5.96
C ASP A 195 -7.69 0.09 -4.48
N VAL A 196 -8.45 -0.92 -4.04
CA VAL A 196 -8.73 -1.07 -2.60
C VAL A 196 -7.55 -1.64 -1.82
N VAL A 197 -6.55 -2.17 -2.51
CA VAL A 197 -5.28 -2.57 -1.92
C VAL A 197 -4.49 -1.32 -1.51
N TYR A 198 -3.89 -1.36 -0.32
CA TYR A 198 -3.06 -0.26 0.21
C TYR A 198 -1.63 -0.70 0.55
N ASN A 199 -1.35 -1.99 0.51
CA ASN A 199 0.00 -2.54 0.70
C ASN A 199 0.29 -3.58 -0.41
N PRO A 200 1.16 -3.25 -1.36
CA PRO A 200 2.01 -2.06 -1.48
C PRO A 200 1.21 -0.77 -1.75
N ALA A 201 1.85 0.37 -1.52
CA ALA A 201 1.25 1.68 -1.78
C ALA A 201 0.93 1.88 -3.28
N ARG A 202 1.72 1.28 -4.17
CA ARG A 202 1.53 1.25 -5.63
C ARG A 202 1.58 -0.21 -6.08
N THR A 203 0.40 -0.84 -6.23
CA THR A 203 0.31 -2.16 -6.88
C THR A 203 0.72 -2.07 -8.34
N GLU A 204 0.99 -3.18 -9.02
CA GLU A 204 1.27 -3.16 -10.46
C GLU A 204 0.10 -2.54 -11.25
N PHE A 205 -1.14 -2.72 -10.78
CA PHE A 205 -2.32 -2.05 -11.33
C PHE A 205 -2.19 -0.51 -11.28
N LEU A 206 -1.75 0.06 -10.15
CA LEU A 206 -1.54 1.51 -10.02
C LEU A 206 -0.25 1.98 -10.71
N LEU A 207 0.78 1.15 -10.81
CA LEU A 207 1.98 1.46 -11.59
C LEU A 207 1.69 1.52 -13.10
N GLN A 208 0.79 0.67 -13.62
CA GLN A 208 0.29 0.80 -14.99
C GLN A 208 -0.46 2.12 -15.17
N ALA A 209 -1.35 2.46 -14.24
CA ALA A 209 -2.08 3.73 -14.26
C ALA A 209 -1.14 4.94 -14.27
N GLU A 210 -0.06 4.88 -13.50
CA GLU A 210 0.98 5.91 -13.48
C GLU A 210 1.66 6.06 -14.83
N ARG A 211 2.08 4.95 -15.45
CA ARG A 211 2.69 4.96 -16.78
C ARG A 211 1.77 5.50 -17.87
N LEU A 212 0.45 5.30 -17.72
CA LEU A 212 -0.59 5.80 -18.63
C LEU A 212 -1.06 7.22 -18.31
N GLY A 213 -0.54 7.84 -17.24
CA GLY A 213 -0.94 9.20 -16.83
C GLY A 213 -2.36 9.29 -16.28
N LEU A 214 -2.96 8.19 -15.80
CA LEU A 214 -4.32 8.15 -15.28
C LEU A 214 -4.42 8.72 -13.87
N LYS A 215 -5.58 9.27 -13.52
CA LYS A 215 -5.95 9.54 -12.12
C LYS A 215 -5.92 8.24 -11.34
N ARG A 216 -5.38 8.25 -10.12
CA ARG A 216 -5.23 7.02 -9.34
C ARG A 216 -5.30 7.26 -7.84
N ALA A 217 -5.78 6.26 -7.10
CA ALA A 217 -5.73 6.23 -5.64
C ALA A 217 -5.65 4.79 -5.14
N ASN A 218 -4.95 4.58 -4.01
CA ASN A 218 -4.89 3.31 -3.30
C ASN A 218 -5.86 3.27 -2.10
N GLY A 219 -6.05 2.09 -1.52
CA GLY A 219 -7.03 1.85 -0.46
C GLY A 219 -6.71 2.45 0.92
N LEU A 220 -5.59 3.15 1.13
CA LEU A 220 -5.19 3.60 2.46
C LEU A 220 -6.16 4.63 3.04
N LEU A 221 -6.61 5.59 2.22
CA LEU A 221 -7.63 6.55 2.63
C LEU A 221 -8.97 5.87 2.91
N MET A 222 -9.37 4.88 2.10
CA MET A 222 -10.56 4.07 2.37
C MET A 222 -10.47 3.38 3.73
N LEU A 223 -9.31 2.81 4.06
CA LEU A 223 -9.07 2.12 5.33
C LEU A 223 -9.23 3.06 6.54
N THR A 224 -8.69 4.27 6.48
CA THR A 224 -8.76 5.24 7.57
C THR A 224 -10.15 5.88 7.69
N ALA A 225 -10.78 6.20 6.58
CA ALA A 225 -12.10 6.83 6.55
C ALA A 225 -13.20 5.88 7.07
N GLN A 226 -13.20 4.60 6.65
CA GLN A 226 -14.15 3.62 7.17
C GLN A 226 -13.97 3.38 8.67
N ALA A 227 -12.72 3.39 9.16
CA ALA A 227 -12.43 3.23 10.59
C ALA A 227 -12.94 4.43 11.40
N LYS A 228 -12.74 5.65 10.90
CA LYS A 228 -13.32 6.86 11.52
C LYS A 228 -14.86 6.76 11.59
N LYS A 229 -15.49 6.32 10.50
CA LYS A 229 -16.94 6.19 10.44
C LYS A 229 -17.49 5.10 11.37
N SER A 230 -16.78 3.98 11.52
CA SER A 230 -17.14 2.96 12.52
C SER A 230 -16.91 3.42 13.96
N CYS A 231 -15.84 4.19 14.20
CA CYS A 231 -15.58 4.80 15.50
C CYS A 231 -16.71 5.75 15.92
N GLU A 232 -17.23 6.56 15.00
CA GLU A 232 -18.44 7.38 15.25
C GLU A 232 -19.64 6.54 15.65
N ALA A 233 -19.84 5.41 14.99
CA ALA A 233 -20.94 4.50 15.34
C ALA A 233 -20.74 3.88 16.73
N PHE A 234 -19.51 3.53 17.12
CA PHE A 234 -19.20 3.00 18.45
C PHE A 234 -19.41 4.03 19.56
N LEU A 235 -19.05 5.29 19.31
CA LEU A 235 -19.15 6.38 20.29
C LEU A 235 -20.54 7.02 20.33
N GLY A 236 -21.34 6.87 19.27
CA GLY A 236 -22.58 7.63 19.09
C GLY A 236 -22.34 9.14 18.90
N ALA A 237 -21.13 9.57 18.49
CA ALA A 237 -20.72 10.95 18.37
C ALA A 237 -19.85 11.17 17.12
N PRO A 238 -19.94 12.35 16.48
CA PRO A 238 -19.14 12.67 15.30
C PRO A 238 -17.66 12.87 15.65
N ILE A 239 -16.77 12.57 14.70
CA ILE A 239 -15.34 12.82 14.75
C ILE A 239 -14.98 13.73 13.58
N ALA A 240 -14.12 14.72 13.79
CA ALA A 240 -13.71 15.67 12.76
C ALA A 240 -13.02 14.97 11.59
N ASP A 241 -13.37 15.33 10.34
CA ASP A 241 -12.88 14.68 9.12
C ASP A 241 -11.38 14.93 8.88
N GLU A 242 -10.82 16.02 9.43
CA GLU A 242 -9.39 16.34 9.38
C GLU A 242 -8.54 15.22 10.00
N ARG A 243 -9.08 14.45 10.94
CA ARG A 243 -8.41 13.28 11.51
C ARG A 243 -8.13 12.19 10.49
N ILE A 244 -9.00 12.01 9.49
CA ILE A 244 -8.77 11.04 8.41
C ILE A 244 -7.46 11.36 7.68
N ALA A 245 -7.29 12.62 7.25
CA ALA A 245 -6.10 13.04 6.52
C ALA A 245 -4.82 12.89 7.37
N ALA A 246 -4.87 13.31 8.65
CA ALA A 246 -3.74 13.20 9.56
C ALA A 246 -3.30 11.73 9.80
N ILE A 247 -4.26 10.84 10.07
CA ILE A 247 -3.99 9.42 10.30
C ILE A 247 -3.49 8.76 9.01
N THR A 248 -4.10 9.06 7.86
CA THR A 248 -3.67 8.53 6.56
C THR A 248 -2.24 8.93 6.26
N LYS A 249 -1.88 10.22 6.46
CA LYS A 249 -0.51 10.72 6.28
C LYS A 249 0.48 10.01 7.20
N SER A 250 0.13 9.87 8.48
CA SER A 250 0.97 9.18 9.46
C SER A 250 1.24 7.72 9.09
N LEU A 251 0.19 6.98 8.68
CA LEU A 251 0.32 5.58 8.25
C LEU A 251 1.11 5.45 6.95
N ALA A 252 0.84 6.31 5.96
CA ALA A 252 1.60 6.32 4.71
C ALA A 252 3.08 6.53 4.99
N ALA A 253 3.43 7.49 5.84
CA ALA A 253 4.80 7.74 6.24
C ALA A 253 5.43 6.54 6.95
N GLN A 254 4.71 5.82 7.82
CA GLN A 254 5.22 4.62 8.52
C GLN A 254 5.44 3.45 7.56
N MET A 255 4.57 3.29 6.57
CA MET A 255 4.62 2.18 5.60
C MET A 255 5.67 2.40 4.50
N GLN A 256 5.95 3.64 4.15
CA GLN A 256 6.83 4.01 3.06
C GLN A 256 8.29 3.64 3.35
N ASN A 257 8.94 2.99 2.39
CA ASN A 257 10.39 2.78 2.42
C ASN A 257 11.13 4.05 1.98
N VAL A 258 12.30 4.27 2.55
CA VAL A 258 13.28 5.24 2.06
C VAL A 258 14.36 4.47 1.30
N VAL A 259 14.44 4.68 0.01
CA VAL A 259 15.39 3.97 -0.87
C VAL A 259 16.50 4.94 -1.27
N LEU A 260 17.75 4.60 -0.97
CA LEU A 260 18.92 5.41 -1.30
C LEU A 260 19.67 4.80 -2.48
N ILE A 261 19.72 5.52 -3.60
CA ILE A 261 20.51 5.21 -4.78
C ILE A 261 21.63 6.22 -4.99
N GLY A 262 22.51 5.99 -5.95
CA GLY A 262 23.62 6.87 -6.31
C GLY A 262 24.93 6.13 -6.52
N MET A 263 25.96 6.87 -6.92
CA MET A 263 27.28 6.31 -7.24
C MET A 263 27.85 5.48 -6.07
N PRO A 264 28.70 4.48 -6.37
CA PRO A 264 29.47 3.82 -5.34
C PRO A 264 30.29 4.82 -4.55
N GLY A 265 30.17 4.82 -3.20
CA GLY A 265 30.89 5.78 -2.33
C GLY A 265 30.18 7.12 -2.12
N SER A 266 28.97 7.32 -2.64
CA SER A 266 28.21 8.54 -2.40
C SER A 266 27.68 8.71 -0.95
N GLY A 267 27.91 7.76 -0.05
CA GLY A 267 27.55 7.85 1.37
C GLY A 267 26.23 7.18 1.75
N LYS A 268 25.64 6.36 0.88
CA LYS A 268 24.33 5.70 1.10
C LYS A 268 24.23 4.95 2.43
N THR A 269 25.21 4.14 2.76
CA THR A 269 25.23 3.35 4.01
C THR A 269 25.31 4.26 5.23
N THR A 270 26.19 5.29 5.21
CA THR A 270 26.35 6.25 6.33
C THR A 270 25.07 7.06 6.57
N ILE A 271 24.53 7.67 5.50
CA ILE A 271 23.30 8.46 5.55
C ILE A 271 22.12 7.56 5.92
N GLY A 272 22.02 6.38 5.30
CA GLY A 272 20.93 5.41 5.57
C GLY A 272 20.89 4.95 7.02
N THR A 273 22.03 4.62 7.62
CA THR A 273 22.13 4.25 9.04
C THR A 273 21.70 5.41 9.95
N ARG A 274 22.17 6.62 9.67
CA ARG A 274 21.83 7.83 10.45
C ARG A 274 20.32 8.13 10.36
N LEU A 275 19.79 8.11 9.14
CA LEU A 275 18.37 8.35 8.85
C LEU A 275 17.48 7.29 9.51
N ALA A 276 17.84 6.00 9.43
CA ALA A 276 17.10 4.92 10.04
C ALA A 276 17.01 5.08 11.57
N ALA A 277 18.12 5.44 12.22
CA ALA A 277 18.15 5.72 13.66
C ALA A 277 17.19 6.89 14.01
N GLN A 278 17.20 7.96 13.23
CA GLN A 278 16.34 9.12 13.48
C GLN A 278 14.85 8.84 13.24
N LEU A 279 14.51 7.98 12.25
CA LEU A 279 13.14 7.58 11.95
C LEU A 279 12.64 6.40 12.81
N GLY A 280 13.50 5.78 13.64
CA GLY A 280 13.16 4.56 14.37
C GLY A 280 12.90 3.36 13.46
N ARG A 281 13.58 3.27 12.30
CA ARG A 281 13.38 2.24 11.28
C ARG A 281 14.57 1.28 11.16
N THR A 282 14.31 0.10 10.57
CA THR A 282 15.39 -0.82 10.21
C THR A 282 16.14 -0.32 8.99
N PHE A 283 17.47 -0.25 9.10
CA PHE A 283 18.37 -0.03 7.96
C PHE A 283 18.78 -1.37 7.33
N LEU A 284 18.76 -1.45 6.01
CA LEU A 284 19.26 -2.60 5.25
C LEU A 284 20.15 -2.10 4.10
N ASP A 285 21.32 -2.73 3.95
CA ASP A 285 22.18 -2.56 2.77
C ASP A 285 21.93 -3.75 1.83
N ALA A 286 21.48 -3.46 0.61
CA ALA A 286 21.09 -4.50 -0.35
C ALA A 286 22.27 -5.39 -0.77
N ASP A 287 23.48 -4.82 -0.86
CA ASP A 287 24.71 -5.58 -1.15
C ASP A 287 25.01 -6.57 -0.01
N THR A 288 24.88 -6.14 1.25
CA THR A 288 25.04 -7.03 2.42
C THR A 288 24.01 -8.16 2.45
N VAL A 289 22.73 -7.83 2.15
CA VAL A 289 21.66 -8.85 2.10
C VAL A 289 21.92 -9.85 0.96
N LEU A 290 22.44 -9.38 -0.15
CA LEU A 290 22.80 -10.23 -1.30
C LEU A 290 23.91 -11.21 -0.92
N GLU A 291 24.99 -10.74 -0.30
CA GLU A 291 26.10 -11.60 0.15
C GLU A 291 25.64 -12.64 1.18
N GLN A 292 24.84 -12.25 2.15
CA GLN A 292 24.27 -13.17 3.14
C GLN A 292 23.43 -14.28 2.49
N LYS A 293 22.61 -13.94 1.51
CA LYS A 293 21.77 -14.91 0.78
C LYS A 293 22.59 -15.81 -0.14
N ALA A 294 23.62 -15.25 -0.78
CA ALA A 294 24.49 -15.99 -1.66
C ALA A 294 25.47 -16.92 -0.91
N GLY A 295 25.73 -16.64 0.38
CA GLY A 295 26.76 -17.33 1.15
C GLY A 295 28.19 -17.05 0.67
N MET A 296 28.38 -15.99 -0.14
CA MET A 296 29.66 -15.59 -0.71
C MET A 296 29.71 -14.08 -0.97
N ASN A 297 30.89 -13.51 -1.06
CA ASN A 297 31.05 -12.07 -1.31
C ASN A 297 30.81 -11.68 -2.77
N ILE A 298 30.52 -10.40 -3.02
CA ILE A 298 30.23 -9.87 -4.35
C ILE A 298 31.35 -10.14 -5.37
N PRO A 299 32.67 -9.93 -5.07
CA PRO A 299 33.75 -10.29 -5.97
C PRO A 299 33.73 -11.76 -6.42
N GLU A 300 33.37 -12.66 -5.52
CA GLU A 300 33.27 -14.08 -5.83
C GLU A 300 32.07 -14.38 -6.72
N ILE A 301 30.94 -13.74 -6.52
CA ILE A 301 29.77 -13.84 -7.42
C ILE A 301 30.14 -13.38 -8.82
N PHE A 302 30.82 -12.22 -8.95
CA PHE A 302 31.31 -11.74 -10.25
C PHE A 302 32.27 -12.72 -10.93
N ARG A 303 33.16 -13.36 -10.16
CA ARG A 303 34.10 -14.35 -10.67
C ARG A 303 33.42 -15.63 -11.18
N LEU A 304 32.36 -16.07 -10.48
CA LEU A 304 31.69 -17.34 -10.79
C LEU A 304 30.55 -17.17 -11.81
N GLU A 305 29.79 -16.10 -11.73
CA GLU A 305 28.53 -15.91 -12.46
C GLU A 305 28.56 -14.71 -13.44
N GLY A 306 29.65 -13.93 -13.41
CA GLY A 306 29.76 -12.69 -14.20
C GLY A 306 28.83 -11.57 -13.72
N GLU A 307 28.77 -10.48 -14.49
CA GLU A 307 27.92 -9.33 -14.16
C GLU A 307 26.42 -9.70 -14.24
N ASP A 308 26.02 -10.46 -15.24
CA ASP A 308 24.62 -10.84 -15.44
C ASP A 308 24.06 -11.67 -14.27
N GLY A 309 24.84 -12.67 -13.79
CA GLY A 309 24.46 -13.46 -12.61
C GLY A 309 24.32 -12.60 -11.36
N PHE A 310 25.29 -11.69 -11.13
CA PHE A 310 25.20 -10.72 -10.05
C PHE A 310 23.92 -9.87 -10.16
N ARG A 311 23.59 -9.32 -11.35
CA ARG A 311 22.41 -8.49 -11.56
C ARG A 311 21.09 -9.25 -11.36
N GLN A 312 21.03 -10.53 -11.70
CA GLN A 312 19.87 -11.36 -11.41
C GLN A 312 19.64 -11.52 -9.91
N ARG A 313 20.72 -11.78 -9.15
CA ARG A 313 20.65 -11.85 -7.68
C ARG A 313 20.29 -10.52 -7.06
N GLU A 314 20.86 -9.41 -7.54
CA GLU A 314 20.51 -8.05 -7.11
C GLU A 314 19.00 -7.81 -7.31
N THR A 315 18.46 -8.04 -8.50
CA THR A 315 17.02 -7.89 -8.78
C THR A 315 16.15 -8.74 -7.84
N ALA A 316 16.53 -9.98 -7.56
CA ALA A 316 15.80 -10.85 -6.64
C ALA A 316 15.78 -10.30 -5.19
N VAL A 317 16.91 -9.75 -4.73
CA VAL A 317 16.98 -9.08 -3.42
C VAL A 317 16.11 -7.82 -3.41
N LEU A 318 16.15 -7.02 -4.45
CA LEU A 318 15.32 -5.82 -4.57
C LEU A 318 13.82 -6.17 -4.56
N ALA A 319 13.41 -7.23 -5.24
CA ALA A 319 12.04 -7.72 -5.24
C ALA A 319 11.55 -8.10 -3.82
N GLU A 320 12.44 -8.64 -3.01
CA GLU A 320 12.10 -9.00 -1.62
C GLU A 320 12.07 -7.76 -0.70
N LEU A 321 13.08 -6.89 -0.79
CA LEU A 321 13.17 -5.72 0.07
C LEU A 321 12.10 -4.67 -0.29
N GLY A 322 11.87 -4.45 -1.58
CA GLY A 322 10.95 -3.41 -2.07
C GLY A 322 9.49 -3.66 -1.73
N LYS A 323 9.06 -4.92 -1.56
CA LYS A 323 7.69 -5.23 -1.12
C LYS A 323 7.46 -5.06 0.38
N ARG A 324 8.53 -5.01 1.20
CA ARG A 324 8.42 -4.74 2.65
C ARG A 324 8.12 -3.27 2.89
N SER A 325 7.72 -2.93 4.11
CA SER A 325 7.30 -1.59 4.50
C SER A 325 8.15 -1.03 5.64
N GLY A 326 8.30 0.30 5.67
CA GLY A 326 8.92 1.03 6.79
C GLY A 326 10.43 0.87 6.90
N LEU A 327 11.13 0.55 5.82
CA LEU A 327 12.58 0.35 5.79
C LEU A 327 13.34 1.60 5.30
N VAL A 328 14.60 1.70 5.69
CA VAL A 328 15.61 2.51 5.00
C VAL A 328 16.56 1.55 4.29
N ILE A 329 16.66 1.65 2.97
CA ILE A 329 17.37 0.67 2.13
C ILE A 329 18.44 1.39 1.31
N ALA A 330 19.71 1.01 1.48
CA ALA A 330 20.79 1.45 0.61
C ALA A 330 20.97 0.44 -0.54
N MET A 331 21.05 0.94 -1.77
CA MET A 331 21.16 0.13 -2.98
C MET A 331 22.59 0.09 -3.52
N GLY A 332 22.96 -1.02 -4.15
CA GLY A 332 24.14 -1.09 -4.99
C GLY A 332 24.11 -0.02 -6.10
N GLY A 333 25.28 0.58 -6.42
CA GLY A 333 25.33 1.70 -7.37
C GLY A 333 24.94 1.35 -8.81
N GLY A 334 24.77 0.06 -9.13
CA GLY A 334 24.36 -0.43 -10.44
C GLY A 334 22.89 -0.84 -10.54
N CYS A 335 22.12 -0.77 -9.47
CA CYS A 335 20.70 -1.21 -9.46
C CYS A 335 19.84 -0.53 -10.53
N VAL A 336 20.20 0.71 -10.93
CA VAL A 336 19.50 1.50 -11.95
C VAL A 336 19.76 1.05 -13.38
N THR A 337 20.72 0.14 -13.61
CA THR A 337 21.05 -0.34 -14.96
C THR A 337 20.01 -1.32 -15.52
N ARG A 338 19.13 -1.83 -14.66
CA ARG A 338 18.01 -2.69 -15.03
C ARG A 338 16.69 -1.96 -14.79
N PRO A 339 15.94 -1.57 -15.85
CA PRO A 339 14.67 -0.85 -15.71
C PRO A 339 13.62 -1.57 -14.88
N GLU A 340 13.64 -2.92 -14.88
CA GLU A 340 12.75 -3.75 -14.08
C GLU A 340 12.92 -3.58 -12.57
N ASN A 341 14.02 -3.01 -12.13
CA ASN A 341 14.24 -2.71 -10.70
C ASN A 341 13.42 -1.51 -10.23
N TYR A 342 13.05 -0.59 -11.12
CA TYR A 342 12.30 0.61 -10.75
C TYR A 342 10.96 0.27 -10.07
N PRO A 343 10.04 -0.49 -10.69
CA PRO A 343 8.77 -0.83 -10.05
C PRO A 343 8.93 -1.61 -8.75
N LEU A 344 9.99 -2.44 -8.62
CA LEU A 344 10.26 -3.18 -7.38
C LEU A 344 10.56 -2.25 -6.20
N LEU A 345 11.25 -1.14 -6.44
CA LEU A 345 11.61 -0.16 -5.42
C LEU A 345 10.48 0.87 -5.21
N HIS A 346 9.87 1.33 -6.30
CA HIS A 346 8.87 2.38 -6.30
C HIS A 346 7.52 1.94 -5.72
N GLN A 347 7.19 0.64 -5.74
CA GLN A 347 5.91 0.13 -5.23
C GLN A 347 5.59 0.57 -3.80
N ASN A 348 6.60 0.65 -2.91
CA ASN A 348 6.45 1.09 -1.52
C ASN A 348 7.47 2.18 -1.13
N GLY A 349 8.36 2.59 -2.03
CA GLY A 349 9.48 3.46 -1.72
C GLY A 349 9.36 4.86 -2.28
N THR A 350 10.01 5.81 -1.59
CA THR A 350 10.50 7.05 -2.18
C THR A 350 12.00 6.90 -2.42
N ILE A 351 12.42 7.14 -3.65
CA ILE A 351 13.77 6.88 -4.12
C ILE A 351 14.57 8.19 -4.12
N PHE A 352 15.60 8.26 -3.28
CA PHE A 352 16.49 9.40 -3.15
C PHE A 352 17.83 9.08 -3.81
N CYS A 353 18.26 9.90 -4.75
CA CYS A 353 19.58 9.78 -5.33
C CYS A 353 20.57 10.70 -4.60
N LEU A 354 21.58 10.10 -3.96
CA LEU A 354 22.67 10.85 -3.34
C LEU A 354 23.68 11.26 -4.39
N THR A 355 23.88 12.57 -4.57
CA THR A 355 24.93 13.17 -5.39
C THR A 355 26.14 13.50 -4.53
N ARG A 356 27.33 13.36 -5.09
CA ARG A 356 28.60 13.74 -4.46
C ARG A 356 29.63 14.09 -5.50
N ASP A 357 30.48 15.04 -5.21
CA ASP A 357 31.61 15.39 -6.06
C ASP A 357 32.44 14.14 -6.40
N LEU A 358 32.68 13.90 -7.68
CA LEU A 358 33.37 12.72 -8.17
C LEU A 358 34.79 12.57 -7.63
N SER A 359 35.47 13.70 -7.35
CA SER A 359 36.82 13.72 -6.76
C SER A 359 36.85 13.15 -5.33
N ARG A 360 35.71 13.10 -4.66
CA ARG A 360 35.55 12.59 -3.28
C ARG A 360 35.07 11.13 -3.23
N LEU A 361 34.84 10.49 -4.40
CA LEU A 361 34.36 9.12 -4.43
C LEU A 361 35.52 8.13 -4.30
N PRO A 362 35.54 7.22 -3.32
CA PRO A 362 36.56 6.18 -3.20
C PRO A 362 36.40 5.13 -4.30
N ILE A 363 37.51 4.82 -4.99
CA ILE A 363 37.52 3.88 -6.13
C ILE A 363 37.90 2.45 -5.71
N SER A 364 38.62 2.29 -4.59
CA SER A 364 39.15 0.99 -4.11
C SER A 364 38.04 -0.01 -3.75
N GLY A 365 38.26 -1.30 -4.05
CA GLY A 365 37.35 -2.40 -3.68
C GLY A 365 36.07 -2.55 -4.50
N ARG A 366 36.01 -1.93 -5.71
CA ARG A 366 34.79 -1.90 -6.53
C ARG A 366 35.10 -2.28 -7.98
N PRO A 367 34.83 -3.55 -8.40
CA PRO A 367 35.31 -4.08 -9.68
C PRO A 367 34.91 -3.24 -10.90
N VAL A 368 33.65 -2.80 -11.00
CA VAL A 368 33.18 -1.99 -12.16
C VAL A 368 33.74 -0.55 -12.13
N SER A 369 33.88 0.07 -10.95
CA SER A 369 34.47 1.41 -10.82
C SER A 369 35.97 1.41 -11.13
N GLN A 370 36.65 0.32 -10.80
CA GLN A 370 38.08 0.14 -11.14
C GLN A 370 38.29 -0.07 -12.63
N ALA A 371 37.39 -0.78 -13.31
CA ALA A 371 37.52 -1.07 -14.72
C ALA A 371 37.22 0.15 -15.64
N LEU A 372 36.25 0.98 -15.29
CA LEU A 372 35.75 2.06 -16.15
C LEU A 372 36.23 3.47 -15.71
N GLY A 373 36.66 3.65 -14.45
CA GLY A 373 36.88 4.95 -13.86
C GLY A 373 35.56 5.62 -13.39
N ALA A 374 35.68 6.54 -12.41
CA ALA A 374 34.51 7.15 -11.77
C ALA A 374 33.72 8.09 -12.70
N GLU A 375 34.42 8.87 -13.54
CA GLU A 375 33.81 9.84 -14.47
C GLU A 375 32.98 9.15 -15.57
N GLU A 376 33.55 8.15 -16.22
CA GLU A 376 32.85 7.41 -17.28
C GLU A 376 31.66 6.62 -16.72
N LEU A 377 31.82 6.03 -15.53
CA LEU A 377 30.74 5.33 -14.86
C LEU A 377 29.60 6.28 -14.49
N TYR A 378 29.93 7.49 -13.99
CA TYR A 378 28.95 8.53 -13.68
C TYR A 378 28.24 9.02 -14.93
N ARG A 379 28.98 9.32 -16.00
CA ARG A 379 28.41 9.75 -17.28
C ARG A 379 27.36 8.78 -17.81
N ARG A 380 27.62 7.48 -17.71
CA ARG A 380 26.67 6.41 -18.13
C ARG A 380 25.47 6.28 -17.22
N ARG A 381 25.64 6.45 -15.91
CA ARG A 381 24.60 6.18 -14.92
C ARG A 381 23.77 7.38 -14.51
N LYS A 382 24.28 8.60 -14.70
CA LYS A 382 23.58 9.83 -14.34
C LYS A 382 22.15 9.90 -14.88
N PRO A 383 21.87 9.67 -16.19
CA PRO A 383 20.51 9.69 -16.71
C PRO A 383 19.60 8.61 -16.10
N LEU A 384 20.19 7.47 -15.71
CA LEU A 384 19.45 6.37 -15.07
C LEU A 384 19.09 6.72 -13.63
N TYR A 385 20.01 7.35 -12.88
CA TYR A 385 19.70 7.85 -11.54
C TYR A 385 18.59 8.90 -11.56
N GLU A 386 18.67 9.86 -12.48
CA GLU A 386 17.67 10.92 -12.64
C GLU A 386 16.29 10.33 -12.99
N LYS A 387 16.23 9.24 -13.77
CA LYS A 387 15.01 8.55 -14.13
C LYS A 387 14.40 7.76 -12.97
N PHE A 388 15.23 7.22 -12.06
CA PHE A 388 14.77 6.42 -10.93
C PHE A 388 14.42 7.28 -9.72
N ALA A 389 15.05 8.44 -9.55
CA ALA A 389 14.94 9.23 -8.34
C ALA A 389 13.64 10.05 -8.29
N ASP A 390 12.96 10.00 -7.15
CA ASP A 390 11.90 10.95 -6.81
C ASP A 390 12.50 12.31 -6.35
N ALA A 391 13.72 12.29 -5.77
CA ALA A 391 14.46 13.48 -5.39
C ALA A 391 15.98 13.28 -5.43
N MET A 392 16.70 14.36 -5.79
CA MET A 392 18.16 14.41 -5.75
C MET A 392 18.62 15.07 -4.45
N ILE A 393 19.58 14.47 -3.76
CA ILE A 393 20.08 14.90 -2.45
C ILE A 393 21.57 15.23 -2.55
N ASP A 394 21.92 16.46 -2.25
CA ASP A 394 23.31 16.89 -2.20
C ASP A 394 24.01 16.37 -0.93
N ASN A 395 25.08 15.59 -1.12
CA ASN A 395 25.93 15.05 -0.05
C ASN A 395 27.39 15.57 -0.14
N ASP A 396 27.59 16.78 -0.59
CA ASP A 396 28.91 17.41 -0.60
C ASP A 396 29.23 18.11 0.71
N ARG A 397 28.26 18.32 1.58
CA ARG A 397 28.43 18.97 2.89
C ARG A 397 28.53 17.92 4.01
N THR A 398 27.64 18.00 5.00
CA THR A 398 27.61 17.08 6.14
C THR A 398 26.56 15.97 5.97
N VAL A 399 26.72 14.87 6.71
CA VAL A 399 25.71 13.79 6.76
C VAL A 399 24.39 14.34 7.28
N GLU A 400 24.42 15.22 8.26
CA GLU A 400 23.25 15.86 8.86
C GLU A 400 22.48 16.72 7.85
N ASP A 401 23.18 17.43 6.95
CA ASP A 401 22.56 18.21 5.88
C ASP A 401 21.82 17.30 4.89
N ALA A 402 22.43 16.21 4.48
CA ALA A 402 21.78 15.24 3.58
C ALA A 402 20.57 14.57 4.23
N VAL A 403 20.67 14.19 5.51
CA VAL A 403 19.54 13.62 6.28
C VAL A 403 18.40 14.65 6.37
N ARG A 404 18.69 15.91 6.66
CA ARG A 404 17.68 16.97 6.73
C ARG A 404 16.97 17.15 5.40
N GLN A 405 17.67 17.21 4.26
CA GLN A 405 17.07 17.30 2.92
C GLN A 405 16.09 16.14 2.68
N ILE A 406 16.47 14.90 3.05
CA ILE A 406 15.59 13.74 2.90
C ILE A 406 14.34 13.89 3.77
N LEU A 407 14.49 14.32 5.03
CA LEU A 407 13.36 14.50 5.95
C LEU A 407 12.41 15.60 5.49
N GLU A 408 12.91 16.69 4.90
CA GLU A 408 12.09 17.77 4.32
C GLU A 408 11.23 17.25 3.15
N VAL A 409 11.73 16.35 2.33
CA VAL A 409 10.96 15.73 1.24
C VAL A 409 9.94 14.72 1.76
N LEU A 410 10.25 14.02 2.85
CA LEU A 410 9.31 13.05 3.46
C LEU A 410 8.14 13.73 4.19
N GLY A 411 8.28 14.99 4.60
CA GLY A 411 7.23 15.83 5.20
C GLY A 411 7.04 15.63 6.66
#